data_1759f37c683c6f4fa0a97776a1551502
#
_entry.id   1759f37c683c6f4fa0a97776a1551502
#
_cell.length_a   1.000
_cell.length_b   1.000
_cell.length_c   1.000
_cell.angle_alpha   90.00
_cell.angle_beta   90.00
_cell.angle_gamma   90.00
#
_symmetry.space_group_name_H-M   'P 1'
#
loop_
_entity.id
_entity.type
_entity.pdbx_description
1 polymer ?
#
loop_
_entity_poly.entity_id
_entity_poly.type
_entity_poly.pdbx_seq_one_letter_code
_entity_poly.pdbx_strand_id
1 'polypeptide(L)'
;MTWFAKVKGAYAETSEEAYQNALEAYSLLSSKGWTLQAFCGMWGNVGHEGGYNPWRWQGDKVQPTTNSPWHNIGYGFTQFTPGGKYINDSRAKAITGYAPNFSNQSGKASDGYAQMVFVDAYADYYPSTKFPLSYGEYKVSNQPVATMVEIWMRNYERPGSYITLPERQKSGEYWFQKLSGVPPTPTPTPTPGITKKMPLWFYLRKRE
;
A
#
# COMPACT_ATOMS: atom_id res chain seq x y z
N MET A 1 7.17 9.53 11.20
CA MET A 1 6.07 9.19 10.28
C MET A 1 4.77 9.24 11.04
N THR A 2 3.82 10.02 10.58
CA THR A 2 2.51 10.18 11.24
C THR A 2 1.40 9.85 10.25
N TRP A 3 0.84 8.66 10.40
CA TRP A 3 -0.32 8.23 9.62
C TRP A 3 -1.60 8.54 10.36
N PHE A 4 -2.62 8.95 9.60
CA PHE A 4 -3.95 9.18 10.14
C PHE A 4 -4.86 8.01 9.81
N ALA A 5 -5.51 7.48 10.84
CA ALA A 5 -6.46 6.39 10.73
C ALA A 5 -7.68 6.67 11.62
N LYS A 6 -8.88 6.31 11.13
CA LYS A 6 -10.13 6.42 11.88
C LYS A 6 -11.00 5.18 11.69
N VAL A 7 -11.90 4.93 12.63
CA VAL A 7 -12.70 3.68 12.69
C VAL A 7 -13.53 3.46 11.43
N LYS A 8 -14.09 4.52 10.86
CA LYS A 8 -14.87 4.48 9.62
C LYS A 8 -14.86 5.82 8.91
N GLY A 9 -15.37 5.82 7.68
CA GLY A 9 -15.48 7.01 6.84
C GLY A 9 -14.22 7.31 6.06
N ALA A 10 -14.39 8.02 4.96
CA ALA A 10 -13.30 8.52 4.13
C ALA A 10 -12.73 9.82 4.70
N TYR A 11 -11.44 10.09 4.43
CA TYR A 11 -10.92 11.45 4.46
C TYR A 11 -11.28 12.14 3.15
N ALA A 12 -11.62 13.42 3.21
CA ALA A 12 -11.74 14.23 2.02
C ALA A 12 -10.37 14.32 1.32
N GLU A 13 -10.34 14.26 0.01
CA GLU A 13 -9.10 14.33 -0.79
C GLU A 13 -8.29 15.60 -0.49
N THR A 14 -8.98 16.70 -0.18
CA THR A 14 -8.37 17.99 0.14
C THR A 14 -8.01 18.16 1.61
N SER A 15 -8.27 17.16 2.47
CA SER A 15 -7.96 17.26 3.90
C SER A 15 -6.45 17.12 4.13
N GLU A 16 -5.99 17.72 5.25
CA GLU A 16 -4.60 17.62 5.66
C GLU A 16 -4.22 16.17 6.00
N GLU A 17 -5.12 15.41 6.61
CA GLU A 17 -4.88 14.00 6.93
C GLU A 17 -4.68 13.14 5.67
N ALA A 18 -5.48 13.37 4.62
CA ALA A 18 -5.29 12.69 3.34
C ALA A 18 -3.95 13.05 2.71
N TYR A 19 -3.55 14.31 2.79
CA TYR A 19 -2.26 14.79 2.29
C TYR A 19 -1.09 14.18 3.05
N GLN A 20 -1.13 14.17 4.37
CA GLN A 20 -0.09 13.56 5.20
C GLN A 20 0.01 12.05 4.94
N ASN A 21 -1.10 11.35 4.80
CA ASN A 21 -1.11 9.93 4.41
C ASN A 21 -0.50 9.72 3.02
N ALA A 22 -0.77 10.60 2.06
CA ALA A 22 -0.16 10.54 0.73
C ALA A 22 1.36 10.76 0.77
N LEU A 23 1.83 11.74 1.55
CA LEU A 23 3.25 12.02 1.74
C LEU A 23 3.99 10.80 2.34
N GLU A 24 3.44 10.21 3.39
CA GLU A 24 4.03 9.03 4.03
C GLU A 24 4.05 7.82 3.10
N ALA A 25 2.96 7.59 2.36
CA ALA A 25 2.87 6.52 1.38
C ALA A 25 3.89 6.72 0.24
N TYR A 26 3.96 7.93 -0.32
CA TYR A 26 4.91 8.25 -1.38
C TYR A 26 6.36 8.15 -0.90
N SER A 27 6.68 8.70 0.27
CA SER A 27 8.01 8.60 0.88
C SER A 27 8.47 7.15 0.98
N LEU A 28 7.60 6.26 1.46
CA LEU A 28 7.93 4.84 1.57
C LEU A 28 8.10 4.18 0.20
N LEU A 29 7.14 4.35 -0.72
CA LEU A 29 7.17 3.65 -2.00
C LEU A 29 8.26 4.20 -2.93
N SER A 30 8.53 5.51 -2.91
CA SER A 30 9.66 6.09 -3.66
C SER A 30 11.01 5.56 -3.18
N SER A 31 11.19 5.32 -1.87
CA SER A 31 12.39 4.66 -1.35
C SER A 31 12.57 3.22 -1.84
N LYS A 32 11.50 2.62 -2.38
CA LYS A 32 11.50 1.28 -3.01
C LYS A 32 11.55 1.33 -4.54
N GLY A 33 11.78 2.51 -5.10
CA GLY A 33 11.94 2.72 -6.54
C GLY A 33 10.66 3.02 -7.31
N TRP A 34 9.53 3.27 -6.63
CA TRP A 34 8.33 3.72 -7.33
C TRP A 34 8.50 5.12 -7.90
N THR A 35 8.07 5.32 -9.13
CA THR A 35 7.96 6.66 -9.73
C THR A 35 6.77 7.40 -9.14
N LEU A 36 6.80 8.74 -9.22
CA LEU A 36 5.66 9.55 -8.81
C LEU A 36 4.41 9.24 -9.65
N GLN A 37 4.57 8.98 -10.94
CA GLN A 37 3.49 8.62 -11.84
C GLN A 37 2.84 7.30 -11.43
N ALA A 38 3.63 6.27 -11.14
CA ALA A 38 3.14 4.98 -10.66
C ALA A 38 2.41 5.11 -9.32
N PHE A 39 3.00 5.86 -8.39
CA PHE A 39 2.37 6.16 -7.11
C PHE A 39 1.02 6.86 -7.29
N CYS A 40 0.97 7.95 -8.06
CA CYS A 40 -0.27 8.70 -8.26
C CYS A 40 -1.31 7.90 -9.06
N GLY A 41 -0.86 7.00 -9.95
CA GLY A 41 -1.73 6.03 -10.60
C GLY A 41 -2.46 5.13 -9.63
N MET A 42 -1.76 4.58 -8.66
CA MET A 42 -2.33 3.81 -7.55
C MET A 42 -3.19 4.71 -6.65
N TRP A 43 -2.64 5.84 -6.18
CA TRP A 43 -3.27 6.70 -5.19
C TRP A 43 -4.56 7.37 -5.67
N GLY A 44 -4.69 7.62 -6.98
CA GLY A 44 -5.95 8.03 -7.60
C GLY A 44 -7.08 7.01 -7.45
N ASN A 45 -6.74 5.72 -7.36
CA ASN A 45 -7.71 4.67 -7.08
C ASN A 45 -8.02 4.57 -5.57
N VAL A 46 -7.06 4.82 -4.71
CA VAL A 46 -7.20 4.74 -3.23
C VAL A 46 -8.36 5.62 -2.72
N GLY A 47 -8.57 6.79 -3.29
CA GLY A 47 -9.68 7.68 -2.93
C GLY A 47 -11.04 7.03 -3.09
N HIS A 48 -11.22 6.27 -4.16
CA HIS A 48 -12.47 5.55 -4.45
C HIS A 48 -12.62 4.26 -3.64
N GLU A 49 -11.54 3.60 -3.31
CA GLU A 49 -11.54 2.35 -2.55
C GLU A 49 -11.58 2.61 -1.03
N GLY A 50 -10.47 3.08 -0.49
CA GLY A 50 -10.27 3.25 0.95
C GLY A 50 -10.55 4.66 1.49
N GLY A 51 -10.77 5.65 0.61
CA GLY A 51 -10.97 7.05 1.01
C GLY A 51 -9.81 7.58 1.85
N TYR A 52 -8.57 7.27 1.48
CA TYR A 52 -7.32 7.67 2.14
C TYR A 52 -7.23 7.30 3.63
N ASN A 53 -8.10 6.38 4.09
CA ASN A 53 -8.12 5.92 5.47
C ASN A 53 -7.59 4.48 5.57
N PRO A 54 -6.41 4.25 6.16
CA PRO A 54 -5.81 2.92 6.24
C PRO A 54 -6.60 1.94 7.12
N TRP A 55 -7.54 2.43 7.89
CA TRP A 55 -8.33 1.59 8.81
C TRP A 55 -9.80 1.44 8.38
N ARG A 56 -10.13 1.83 7.15
CA ARG A 56 -11.50 1.78 6.63
C ARG A 56 -11.89 0.37 6.21
N TRP A 57 -13.03 -0.08 6.72
CA TRP A 57 -13.72 -1.28 6.24
C TRP A 57 -14.73 -0.93 5.15
N GLN A 58 -14.90 -1.84 4.20
CA GLN A 58 -15.88 -1.69 3.12
C GLN A 58 -17.28 -1.42 3.68
N GLY A 59 -17.98 -0.42 3.10
CA GLY A 59 -19.29 0.01 3.57
C GLY A 59 -19.26 0.72 4.92
N ASP A 60 -18.13 1.31 5.30
CA ASP A 60 -17.94 2.07 6.55
C ASP A 60 -18.32 1.28 7.82
N LYS A 61 -18.19 -0.02 7.76
CA LYS A 61 -18.49 -0.88 8.90
C LYS A 61 -17.48 -0.65 10.02
N VAL A 62 -17.95 -0.73 11.25
CA VAL A 62 -17.08 -0.76 12.43
C VAL A 62 -16.40 -2.12 12.47
N GLN A 63 -15.15 -2.14 12.92
CA GLN A 63 -14.39 -3.36 13.06
C GLN A 63 -15.19 -4.47 13.77
N PRO A 64 -15.16 -5.68 13.22
CA PRO A 64 -15.83 -6.83 13.83
C PRO A 64 -15.14 -7.30 15.12
N THR A 65 -15.91 -7.82 16.01
CA THR A 65 -15.47 -8.18 17.36
C THR A 65 -14.74 -9.53 17.46
N THR A 66 -14.72 -10.40 16.49
CA THR A 66 -13.93 -11.67 16.44
C THR A 66 -14.41 -12.59 15.32
N ASN A 67 -13.55 -13.44 14.77
CA ASN A 67 -13.79 -14.60 13.87
C ASN A 67 -14.95 -14.45 12.85
N SER A 68 -15.21 -13.25 12.45
CA SER A 68 -16.37 -12.84 11.70
C SER A 68 -16.12 -13.00 10.20
N PRO A 69 -17.17 -13.16 9.38
CA PRO A 69 -17.12 -13.09 7.92
C PRO A 69 -16.58 -11.77 7.37
N TRP A 70 -16.26 -10.81 8.22
CA TRP A 70 -15.63 -9.52 7.87
C TRP A 70 -14.28 -9.67 7.17
N HIS A 71 -13.55 -10.75 7.40
CA HIS A 71 -12.32 -11.02 6.66
C HIS A 71 -12.57 -11.15 5.14
N ASN A 72 -13.81 -11.37 4.72
CA ASN A 72 -14.20 -11.50 3.33
C ASN A 72 -14.60 -10.17 2.66
N ILE A 73 -14.65 -9.06 3.42
CA ILE A 73 -14.90 -7.73 2.87
C ILE A 73 -13.61 -6.94 2.72
N GLY A 74 -13.66 -5.83 1.98
CA GLY A 74 -12.51 -4.97 1.75
C GLY A 74 -12.04 -4.23 2.99
N TYR A 75 -10.73 -4.05 3.10
CA TYR A 75 -10.07 -3.34 4.20
C TYR A 75 -8.93 -2.45 3.71
N GLY A 76 -8.81 -1.28 4.30
CA GLY A 76 -7.67 -0.39 4.12
C GLY A 76 -7.72 0.49 2.88
N PHE A 77 -6.57 1.04 2.52
CA PHE A 77 -6.41 1.99 1.42
C PHE A 77 -6.90 1.45 0.08
N THR A 78 -6.53 0.25 -0.28
CA THR A 78 -6.87 -0.39 -1.55
C THR A 78 -8.02 -1.39 -1.42
N GLN A 79 -8.72 -1.37 -0.29
CA GLN A 79 -9.82 -2.29 0.01
C GLN A 79 -9.45 -3.75 -0.30
N PHE A 80 -8.34 -4.22 0.29
CA PHE A 80 -7.91 -5.62 0.14
C PHE A 80 -9.09 -6.57 0.35
N THR A 81 -9.51 -7.24 -0.71
CA THR A 81 -10.65 -8.16 -0.68
C THR A 81 -10.22 -9.58 -1.01
N PRO A 82 -10.41 -10.54 -0.14
CA PRO A 82 -10.85 -10.38 1.26
C PRO A 82 -9.78 -9.66 2.11
N GLY A 83 -10.21 -8.88 3.09
CA GLY A 83 -9.32 -8.17 4.03
C GLY A 83 -8.35 -9.10 4.75
N GLY A 84 -8.72 -10.37 4.90
CA GLY A 84 -7.86 -11.42 5.44
C GLY A 84 -6.53 -11.61 4.69
N LYS A 85 -6.45 -11.26 3.42
CA LYS A 85 -5.19 -11.30 2.64
C LYS A 85 -4.11 -10.43 3.28
N TYR A 86 -4.44 -9.19 3.59
CA TYR A 86 -3.54 -8.25 4.26
C TYR A 86 -3.34 -8.61 5.73
N ILE A 87 -4.43 -8.81 6.43
CA ILE A 87 -4.48 -9.00 7.87
C ILE A 87 -3.69 -10.23 8.32
N ASN A 88 -3.70 -11.29 7.54
CA ASN A 88 -2.98 -12.52 7.81
C ASN A 88 -1.54 -12.52 7.27
N ASP A 89 -1.15 -11.49 6.54
CA ASP A 89 0.21 -11.38 6.03
C ASP A 89 1.23 -11.24 7.16
N SER A 90 2.27 -12.06 7.13
CA SER A 90 3.30 -12.08 8.19
C SER A 90 4.09 -10.78 8.27
N ARG A 91 4.28 -10.07 7.14
CA ARG A 91 4.98 -8.77 7.08
C ARG A 91 4.13 -7.68 7.72
N ALA A 92 2.83 -7.65 7.41
CA ALA A 92 1.89 -6.73 8.04
C ALA A 92 1.85 -6.95 9.56
N LYS A 93 1.78 -8.19 10.01
CA LYS A 93 1.81 -8.54 11.44
C LYS A 93 3.11 -8.12 12.13
N ALA A 94 4.25 -8.29 11.48
CA ALA A 94 5.55 -7.89 12.04
C ALA A 94 5.63 -6.37 12.26
N ILE A 95 4.97 -5.57 11.42
CA ILE A 95 4.96 -4.10 11.53
C ILE A 95 3.92 -3.63 12.54
N THR A 96 2.72 -4.17 12.49
CA THR A 96 1.59 -3.70 13.31
C THR A 96 1.58 -4.29 14.71
N GLY A 97 2.25 -5.41 14.92
CA GLY A 97 2.16 -6.19 16.15
C GLY A 97 0.79 -6.84 16.36
N TYR A 98 0.01 -6.99 15.31
CA TYR A 98 -1.33 -7.56 15.41
C TYR A 98 -1.30 -9.08 15.54
N ALA A 99 -2.04 -9.57 16.53
CA ALA A 99 -2.58 -10.90 16.46
C ALA A 99 -3.71 -10.96 15.40
N PRO A 100 -4.02 -12.13 14.82
CA PRO A 100 -5.07 -12.24 13.78
C PRO A 100 -6.49 -11.85 14.23
N ASN A 101 -6.69 -11.58 15.48
CA ASN A 101 -7.97 -11.17 16.02
C ASN A 101 -8.00 -9.64 16.20
N PHE A 102 -8.88 -9.00 15.49
CA PHE A 102 -9.01 -7.55 15.36
C PHE A 102 -9.68 -6.85 16.52
N SER A 103 -10.03 -7.53 17.60
CA SER A 103 -10.90 -7.02 18.64
C SER A 103 -10.39 -5.76 19.37
N ASN A 104 -9.12 -5.39 19.22
CA ASN A 104 -8.53 -4.25 19.95
C ASN A 104 -7.79 -3.24 19.05
N GLN A 105 -8.13 -3.17 17.77
CA GLN A 105 -7.38 -2.37 16.81
C GLN A 105 -8.23 -1.20 16.32
N SER A 106 -8.42 -0.19 17.13
CA SER A 106 -9.15 0.99 16.72
C SER A 106 -8.22 2.03 16.09
N GLY A 107 -8.28 2.16 14.77
CA GLY A 107 -7.66 3.25 14.03
C GLY A 107 -6.14 3.39 14.18
N LYS A 108 -5.41 2.27 14.27
CA LYS A 108 -3.95 2.31 14.46
C LYS A 108 -3.23 2.86 13.23
N ALA A 109 -2.50 3.94 13.43
CA ALA A 109 -1.73 4.61 12.38
C ALA A 109 -0.65 3.72 11.73
N SER A 110 -0.11 2.74 12.44
CA SER A 110 0.85 1.76 11.92
C SER A 110 0.30 0.94 10.74
N ASP A 111 -1.01 0.84 10.60
CA ASP A 111 -1.64 0.17 9.45
C ASP A 111 -1.26 0.83 8.13
N GLY A 112 -1.15 2.13 8.06
CA GLY A 112 -0.76 2.83 6.84
C GLY A 112 0.59 2.36 6.31
N TYR A 113 1.59 2.30 7.19
CA TYR A 113 2.92 1.80 6.84
C TYR A 113 2.88 0.34 6.39
N ALA A 114 2.23 -0.52 7.18
CA ALA A 114 2.13 -1.94 6.90
C ALA A 114 1.44 -2.24 5.56
N GLN A 115 0.38 -1.49 5.23
CA GLN A 115 -0.33 -1.62 3.97
C GLN A 115 0.55 -1.24 2.78
N MET A 116 1.35 -0.18 2.87
CA MET A 116 2.27 0.20 1.79
C MET A 116 3.39 -0.83 1.59
N VAL A 117 3.92 -1.41 2.67
CA VAL A 117 4.86 -2.53 2.57
C VAL A 117 4.21 -3.75 1.92
N PHE A 118 2.96 -4.04 2.27
CA PHE A 118 2.20 -5.12 1.66
C PHE A 118 1.94 -4.86 0.18
N VAL A 119 1.50 -3.64 -0.19
CA VAL A 119 1.28 -3.24 -1.59
C VAL A 119 2.57 -3.41 -2.40
N ASP A 120 3.72 -2.91 -1.90
CA ASP A 120 4.99 -3.02 -2.63
C ASP A 120 5.40 -4.46 -2.94
N ALA A 121 5.12 -5.37 -2.00
CA ALA A 121 5.52 -6.77 -2.10
C ALA A 121 4.42 -7.70 -2.64
N TYR A 122 3.18 -7.23 -2.73
CA TYR A 122 2.04 -8.06 -3.03
C TYR A 122 1.85 -8.26 -4.54
N ALA A 123 1.72 -9.52 -4.94
CA ALA A 123 1.70 -9.93 -6.34
C ALA A 123 0.28 -10.16 -6.91
N ASP A 124 -0.78 -9.64 -6.29
CA ASP A 124 -2.17 -9.77 -6.82
C ASP A 124 -2.45 -8.78 -7.98
N TYR A 125 -1.40 -8.48 -8.70
CA TYR A 125 -1.41 -7.66 -9.90
C TYR A 125 -1.27 -8.58 -11.12
N TYR A 126 -2.25 -8.51 -12.02
CA TYR A 126 -2.30 -9.35 -13.22
C TYR A 126 -2.33 -8.46 -14.46
N PRO A 127 -1.29 -8.49 -15.31
CA PRO A 127 -1.29 -7.76 -16.58
C PRO A 127 -2.52 -8.06 -17.41
N SER A 128 -3.25 -7.01 -17.82
CA SER A 128 -4.37 -7.15 -18.73
C SER A 128 -3.91 -7.15 -20.19
N THR A 129 -4.74 -7.65 -21.09
CA THR A 129 -4.45 -7.60 -22.54
C THR A 129 -4.22 -6.17 -23.03
N LYS A 130 -4.96 -5.19 -22.48
CA LYS A 130 -4.80 -3.78 -22.84
C LYS A 130 -3.48 -3.18 -22.30
N PHE A 131 -3.05 -3.63 -21.13
CA PHE A 131 -1.84 -3.14 -20.47
C PHE A 131 -1.01 -4.32 -19.96
N PRO A 132 -0.16 -4.90 -20.81
CA PRO A 132 0.61 -6.10 -20.48
C PRO A 132 1.86 -5.82 -19.62
N LEU A 133 1.89 -4.72 -18.86
CA LEU A 133 2.98 -4.42 -17.95
C LEU A 133 2.97 -5.36 -16.75
N SER A 134 4.11 -5.90 -16.41
CA SER A 134 4.32 -6.58 -15.14
C SER A 134 4.24 -5.60 -13.97
N TYR A 135 4.08 -6.11 -12.76
CA TYR A 135 4.05 -5.26 -11.57
C TYR A 135 5.35 -4.47 -11.37
N GLY A 136 6.49 -5.09 -11.67
CA GLY A 136 7.79 -4.41 -11.62
C GLY A 136 7.88 -3.25 -12.60
N GLU A 137 7.43 -3.45 -13.84
CA GLU A 137 7.40 -2.41 -14.87
C GLU A 137 6.41 -1.29 -14.51
N TYR A 138 5.25 -1.62 -13.94
CA TYR A 138 4.32 -0.62 -13.44
C TYR A 138 4.99 0.32 -12.44
N LYS A 139 5.66 -0.22 -11.42
CA LYS A 139 6.27 0.56 -10.34
C LYS A 139 7.28 1.60 -10.81
N VAL A 140 8.01 1.30 -11.88
CA VAL A 140 9.06 2.18 -12.41
C VAL A 140 8.62 2.97 -13.66
N SER A 141 7.35 2.86 -14.05
CA SER A 141 6.81 3.51 -15.25
C SER A 141 6.63 5.01 -15.06
N ASN A 142 6.97 5.77 -16.10
CA ASN A 142 6.76 7.22 -16.19
C ASN A 142 5.67 7.58 -17.22
N GLN A 143 4.76 6.66 -17.53
CA GLN A 143 3.63 6.98 -18.40
C GLN A 143 2.74 8.07 -17.78
N PRO A 144 1.91 8.77 -18.59
CA PRO A 144 0.98 9.78 -18.06
C PRO A 144 0.14 9.23 -16.90
N VAL A 145 -0.08 10.06 -15.89
CA VAL A 145 -0.77 9.64 -14.65
C VAL A 145 -2.15 9.07 -14.94
N ALA A 146 -2.92 9.68 -15.84
CA ALA A 146 -4.23 9.15 -16.24
C ALA A 146 -4.14 7.72 -16.78
N THR A 147 -3.07 7.41 -17.53
CA THR A 147 -2.80 6.04 -18.02
C THR A 147 -2.42 5.12 -16.84
N MET A 148 -1.58 5.58 -15.93
CA MET A 148 -1.17 4.79 -14.76
C MET A 148 -2.36 4.46 -13.85
N VAL A 149 -3.32 5.38 -13.70
CA VAL A 149 -4.59 5.13 -13.00
C VAL A 149 -5.39 4.02 -13.67
N GLU A 150 -5.53 4.05 -15.00
CA GLU A 150 -6.25 3.00 -15.72
C GLU A 150 -5.55 1.66 -15.63
N ILE A 151 -4.21 1.64 -15.74
CA ILE A 151 -3.43 0.40 -15.57
C ILE A 151 -3.68 -0.20 -14.20
N TRP A 152 -3.59 0.60 -13.11
CA TRP A 152 -3.86 0.10 -11.76
C TRP A 152 -5.27 -0.47 -11.65
N MET A 153 -6.27 0.28 -12.11
CA MET A 153 -7.65 -0.14 -12.05
C MET A 153 -7.89 -1.47 -12.78
N ARG A 154 -7.26 -1.70 -13.94
CA ARG A 154 -7.44 -2.92 -14.74
C ARG A 154 -6.62 -4.11 -14.24
N ASN A 155 -5.42 -3.86 -13.78
CA ASN A 155 -4.46 -4.92 -13.49
C ASN A 155 -4.47 -5.32 -12.00
N TYR A 156 -4.84 -4.40 -11.12
CA TYR A 156 -4.89 -4.64 -9.68
C TYR A 156 -6.32 -4.73 -9.16
N GLU A 157 -7.13 -3.67 -9.31
CA GLU A 157 -8.49 -3.60 -8.76
C GLU A 157 -9.46 -4.55 -9.48
N ARG A 158 -9.40 -4.56 -10.80
CA ARG A 158 -10.23 -5.41 -11.67
C ARG A 158 -11.72 -5.31 -11.37
N PRO A 159 -12.29 -4.11 -11.31
CA PRO A 159 -13.71 -3.92 -11.00
C PRO A 159 -14.59 -4.45 -12.12
N GLY A 160 -15.83 -4.78 -11.80
CA GLY A 160 -16.83 -5.18 -12.79
C GLY A 160 -17.27 -4.03 -13.73
N SER A 161 -16.92 -2.77 -13.44
CA SER A 161 -17.25 -1.59 -14.24
C SER A 161 -16.14 -0.54 -14.15
N TYR A 162 -15.94 0.18 -15.25
CA TYR A 162 -14.96 1.27 -15.35
C TYR A 162 -15.61 2.66 -15.37
N ILE A 163 -16.86 2.78 -14.95
CA ILE A 163 -17.62 4.03 -14.97
C ILE A 163 -16.96 5.14 -14.13
N THR A 164 -16.23 4.77 -13.07
CA THR A 164 -15.52 5.71 -12.19
C THR A 164 -14.10 6.05 -12.67
N LEU A 165 -13.67 5.57 -13.83
CA LEU A 165 -12.32 5.83 -14.31
C LEU A 165 -12.02 7.32 -14.48
N PRO A 166 -12.90 8.18 -15.02
CA PRO A 166 -12.61 9.61 -15.16
C PRO A 166 -12.36 10.33 -13.82
N GLU A 167 -13.14 9.97 -12.79
CA GLU A 167 -12.98 10.53 -11.44
C GLU A 167 -11.67 10.07 -10.80
N ARG A 168 -11.31 8.80 -10.97
CA ARG A 168 -10.03 8.25 -10.49
C ARG A 168 -8.84 8.90 -11.19
N GLN A 169 -8.95 9.16 -12.49
CA GLN A 169 -7.92 9.88 -13.25
C GLN A 169 -7.76 11.33 -12.76
N LYS A 170 -8.86 12.04 -12.51
CA LYS A 170 -8.83 13.35 -11.89
C LYS A 170 -8.11 13.34 -10.54
N SER A 171 -8.42 12.37 -9.71
CA SER A 171 -7.79 12.19 -8.41
C SER A 171 -6.28 11.93 -8.56
N GLY A 172 -5.87 11.06 -9.47
CA GLY A 172 -4.46 10.81 -9.76
C GLY A 172 -3.71 12.06 -10.19
N GLU A 173 -4.28 12.86 -11.09
CA GLU A 173 -3.68 14.14 -11.54
C GLU A 173 -3.61 15.18 -10.40
N TYR A 174 -4.63 15.26 -9.56
CA TYR A 174 -4.61 16.11 -8.37
C TYR A 174 -3.42 15.76 -7.46
N TRP A 175 -3.22 14.49 -7.15
CA TRP A 175 -2.11 14.04 -6.32
C TRP A 175 -0.77 14.25 -6.99
N PHE A 176 -0.68 14.07 -8.29
CA PHE A 176 0.55 14.33 -9.03
C PHE A 176 0.96 15.81 -8.91
N GLN A 177 0.02 16.74 -9.08
CA GLN A 177 0.28 18.17 -8.91
C GLN A 177 0.70 18.49 -7.46
N LYS A 178 0.02 17.92 -6.48
CA LYS A 178 0.31 18.15 -5.04
C LYS A 178 1.68 17.64 -4.61
N LEU A 179 2.13 16.53 -5.19
CA LEU A 179 3.37 15.85 -4.78
C LEU A 179 4.57 16.14 -5.67
N SER A 180 4.39 16.79 -6.83
CA SER A 180 5.47 17.07 -7.79
C SER A 180 6.62 17.91 -7.21
N GLY A 181 6.38 18.68 -6.16
CA GLY A 181 7.42 19.44 -5.44
C GLY A 181 8.11 18.67 -4.32
N VAL A 182 7.69 17.45 -4.04
CA VAL A 182 8.24 16.63 -2.95
C VAL A 182 9.41 15.80 -3.48
N PRO A 183 10.65 15.98 -2.99
CA PRO A 183 11.77 15.15 -3.39
C PRO A 183 11.50 13.66 -3.08
N PRO A 184 11.87 12.74 -3.98
CA PRO A 184 11.80 11.32 -3.66
C PRO A 184 12.72 10.99 -2.48
N THR A 185 12.26 10.15 -1.58
CA THR A 185 13.09 9.69 -0.47
C THR A 185 14.26 8.87 -1.02
N PRO A 186 15.52 9.18 -0.63
CA PRO A 186 16.65 8.41 -1.08
C PRO A 186 16.50 6.93 -0.73
N THR A 187 16.73 6.07 -1.71
CA THR A 187 16.83 4.63 -1.44
C THR A 187 17.90 4.41 -0.38
N PRO A 188 17.61 3.71 0.73
CA PRO A 188 18.61 3.43 1.73
C PRO A 188 19.80 2.74 1.05
N THR A 189 20.98 3.38 1.12
CA THR A 189 22.22 2.78 0.65
C THR A 189 22.39 1.45 1.39
N PRO A 190 22.61 0.33 0.70
CA PRO A 190 22.85 -0.93 1.38
C PRO A 190 23.98 -0.72 2.37
N THR A 191 23.70 -0.85 3.66
CA THR A 191 24.76 -0.85 4.67
C THR A 191 25.74 -1.96 4.26
N PRO A 192 27.03 -1.66 4.06
CA PRO A 192 28.01 -2.68 3.72
C PRO A 192 27.83 -3.82 4.73
N GLY A 193 27.46 -5.00 4.25
CA GLY A 193 27.19 -6.14 5.12
C GLY A 193 28.39 -6.29 6.05
N ILE A 194 28.15 -6.15 7.36
CA ILE A 194 29.13 -6.61 8.35
C ILE A 194 29.22 -8.11 8.11
N THR A 195 30.19 -8.50 7.29
CA THR A 195 30.61 -9.90 7.21
C THR A 195 31.07 -10.25 8.62
N LYS A 196 30.18 -10.79 9.43
CA LYS A 196 30.56 -11.46 10.66
C LYS A 196 31.55 -12.55 10.23
N LYS A 197 32.84 -12.24 10.29
CA LYS A 197 33.87 -13.29 10.22
C LYS A 197 33.51 -14.26 11.32
N MET A 198 33.01 -15.44 10.94
CA MET A 198 32.80 -16.48 11.90
C MET A 198 34.13 -16.78 12.60
N PRO A 199 34.17 -16.77 13.93
CA PRO A 199 35.42 -17.06 14.66
C PRO A 199 35.97 -18.37 14.22
N LEU A 200 37.28 -18.46 14.02
CA LEU A 200 38.01 -19.61 13.49
C LEU A 200 37.78 -20.91 14.28
N TRP A 201 37.32 -20.80 15.53
CA TRP A 201 37.02 -21.94 16.39
C TRP A 201 35.83 -22.80 15.93
N PHE A 202 34.97 -22.26 15.02
CA PHE A 202 33.85 -23.03 14.46
C PHE A 202 34.30 -24.11 13.47
N TYR A 203 35.53 -24.01 12.92
CA TYR A 203 36.07 -24.96 11.96
C TYR A 203 36.87 -26.11 12.62
N LEU A 204 37.13 -26.06 13.94
CA LEU A 204 37.97 -27.03 14.62
C LEU A 204 37.20 -28.16 15.33
N ARG A 205 35.86 -28.21 15.22
CA ARG A 205 35.03 -29.25 15.84
C ARG A 205 34.50 -30.30 14.89
N LYS A 206 35.29 -30.73 13.91
CA LYS A 206 34.97 -31.94 13.12
C LYS A 206 36.24 -32.75 12.87
N ARG A 207 36.80 -33.29 13.90
CA ARG A 207 37.71 -34.44 13.87
C ARG A 207 37.76 -35.07 15.28
N GLU A 208 36.78 -35.89 15.56
CA GLU A 208 36.89 -37.07 16.41
C GLU A 208 35.67 -37.92 16.12
#